data_f41fa10429c44908274efaac55c20991
#
_entry.id   f41fa10429c44908274efaac55c20991
#
_cell.length_a   1.000
_cell.length_b   1.000
_cell.length_c   1.000
_cell.angle_alpha   90.00
_cell.angle_beta   90.00
_cell.angle_gamma   90.00
#
_symmetry.space_group_name_H-M   'P 1'
#
loop_
_entity.id
_entity.type
_entity.pdbx_description
1 polymer ?
#
loop_
_entity_poly.entity_id
_entity_poly.type
_entity_poly.pdbx_seq_one_letter_code
_entity_poly.pdbx_strand_id
1 'polypeptide(L)'
;MQTDMLLALTETVPESGKREASTRPAGPPGTVLIGYGALDELNRYAATPGWTVHVPGHPDEVRDAVAGAMTRGERAYVHVSARSNAEPRDATGGFQLIRPGLDGVVLTVGAALDPVLCATAGLDLAVLYTATLRPFDDIGLRTAVLAADHADVVLVEPCLPGTSAGCVAETLVHVPHRVLALGGADELDEGGIALAVREFMR
;
A
#
# COMPACT_ATOMS: atom_id res chain seq x y z
N MET A 1 -24.68 -25.28 16.28
CA MET A 1 -25.15 -23.88 16.35
C MET A 1 -24.15 -23.06 15.56
N GLN A 2 -24.38 -22.99 14.28
CA GLN A 2 -23.45 -22.42 13.30
C GLN A 2 -24.37 -21.74 12.28
N THR A 3 -24.72 -20.50 12.58
CA THR A 3 -25.51 -19.66 11.66
C THR A 3 -25.38 -18.22 12.13
N ASP A 4 -25.20 -17.33 11.18
CA ASP A 4 -25.20 -15.86 11.30
C ASP A 4 -23.86 -15.16 11.51
N MET A 5 -22.95 -15.36 10.54
CA MET A 5 -21.82 -14.44 10.34
C MET A 5 -21.62 -14.07 8.86
N LEU A 6 -22.72 -14.03 8.10
CA LEU A 6 -22.65 -13.78 6.64
C LEU A 6 -23.44 -12.55 6.21
N LEU A 7 -23.57 -11.54 7.06
CA LEU A 7 -24.42 -10.37 6.76
C LEU A 7 -23.72 -9.04 7.03
N ALA A 8 -22.66 -8.75 6.28
CA ALA A 8 -22.19 -7.38 6.08
C ALA A 8 -21.60 -7.15 4.68
N LEU A 9 -21.99 -7.98 3.70
CA LEU A 9 -21.81 -7.66 2.28
C LEU A 9 -23.02 -6.87 1.83
N THR A 10 -23.12 -5.61 2.16
CA THR A 10 -24.06 -4.70 1.50
C THR A 10 -23.36 -4.11 0.28
N GLU A 11 -23.63 -4.72 -0.89
CA GLU A 11 -23.54 -4.03 -2.15
C GLU A 11 -24.44 -2.78 -2.09
N THR A 12 -23.84 -1.61 -2.08
CA THR A 12 -24.48 -0.38 -2.48
C THR A 12 -23.79 0.12 -3.73
N VAL A 13 -24.38 -0.21 -4.88
CA VAL A 13 -24.13 0.51 -6.14
C VAL A 13 -24.82 1.88 -5.97
N PRO A 14 -24.09 3.01 -5.99
CA PRO A 14 -24.74 4.31 -5.94
C PRO A 14 -25.15 4.73 -7.35
N GLU A 15 -26.45 4.91 -7.56
CA GLU A 15 -26.97 5.73 -8.64
C GLU A 15 -26.46 7.18 -8.51
N SER A 16 -26.17 7.78 -9.65
CA SER A 16 -25.67 9.15 -9.81
C SER A 16 -26.55 10.20 -9.11
N GLY A 17 -26.01 10.90 -8.11
CA GLY A 17 -26.66 12.05 -7.51
C GLY A 17 -25.81 12.69 -6.42
N LYS A 18 -25.31 13.90 -6.68
CA LYS A 18 -24.71 14.92 -5.78
C LYS A 18 -24.02 14.39 -4.52
N ARG A 19 -22.68 14.43 -4.54
CA ARG A 19 -21.81 14.14 -3.38
C ARG A 19 -21.95 15.25 -2.33
N GLU A 20 -22.71 15.00 -1.30
CA GLU A 20 -22.50 15.63 0.00
C GLU A 20 -21.31 14.92 0.66
N ALA A 21 -20.34 15.68 1.19
CA ALA A 21 -19.22 15.15 1.96
C ALA A 21 -19.78 14.49 3.24
N SER A 22 -20.12 13.20 3.14
CA SER A 22 -20.57 12.42 4.27
C SER A 22 -19.39 12.15 5.19
N THR A 23 -19.32 12.88 6.30
CA THR A 23 -18.53 12.51 7.47
C THR A 23 -19.10 11.20 8.03
N ARG A 24 -18.66 10.06 7.50
CA ARG A 24 -19.03 8.77 8.07
C ARG A 24 -18.34 8.64 9.41
N PRO A 25 -19.07 8.41 10.52
CA PRO A 25 -18.46 8.26 11.83
C PRO A 25 -17.49 7.06 11.82
N ALA A 26 -16.41 7.17 12.58
CA ALA A 26 -15.51 6.04 12.80
C ALA A 26 -16.34 4.86 13.33
N GLY A 27 -16.35 3.73 12.61
CA GLY A 27 -17.05 2.53 13.05
C GLY A 27 -16.57 2.07 14.43
N PRO A 28 -17.32 1.24 15.14
CA PRO A 28 -16.90 0.66 16.40
C PRO A 28 -15.61 -0.17 16.23
N PRO A 29 -14.86 -0.49 17.31
CA PRO A 29 -13.78 -1.46 17.26
C PRO A 29 -14.26 -2.78 16.62
N GLY A 30 -13.40 -3.40 15.80
CA GLY A 30 -13.75 -4.62 15.07
C GLY A 30 -14.49 -4.39 13.74
N THR A 31 -14.58 -3.14 13.27
CA THR A 31 -15.16 -2.85 11.95
C THR A 31 -14.14 -3.12 10.86
N VAL A 32 -14.47 -4.03 9.94
CA VAL A 32 -13.69 -4.28 8.72
C VAL A 32 -14.52 -3.82 7.52
N LEU A 33 -13.99 -2.89 6.73
CA LEU A 33 -14.59 -2.40 5.51
C LEU A 33 -13.77 -2.90 4.32
N ILE A 34 -14.46 -3.32 3.27
CA ILE A 34 -13.82 -3.76 2.02
C ILE A 34 -14.23 -2.80 0.91
N GLY A 35 -13.24 -2.22 0.23
CA GLY A 35 -13.45 -1.31 -0.89
C GLY A 35 -12.85 -1.86 -2.19
N TYR A 36 -13.52 -1.59 -3.30
CA TYR A 36 -13.10 -2.01 -4.64
C TYR A 36 -12.89 -0.79 -5.52
N GLY A 37 -11.69 -0.63 -6.07
CA GLY A 37 -11.38 0.33 -7.14
C GLY A 37 -11.50 1.82 -6.81
N ALA A 38 -12.16 2.21 -5.73
CA ALA A 38 -12.36 3.62 -5.37
C ALA A 38 -11.15 4.19 -4.60
N LEU A 39 -10.22 4.83 -5.30
CA LEU A 39 -9.03 5.43 -4.69
C LEU A 39 -9.34 6.55 -3.69
N ASP A 40 -10.44 7.28 -3.88
CA ASP A 40 -10.88 8.32 -2.94
C ASP A 40 -11.15 7.76 -1.53
N GLU A 41 -11.73 6.56 -1.45
CA GLU A 41 -11.95 5.90 -0.16
C GLU A 41 -10.64 5.44 0.46
N LEU A 42 -9.76 4.83 -0.32
CA LEU A 42 -8.43 4.43 0.13
C LEU A 42 -7.69 5.63 0.73
N ASN A 43 -7.61 6.75 -0.01
CA ASN A 43 -6.93 7.96 0.45
C ASN A 43 -7.55 8.52 1.73
N ARG A 44 -8.89 8.49 1.85
CA ARG A 44 -9.59 8.95 3.05
C ARG A 44 -9.23 8.12 4.28
N TYR A 45 -9.24 6.78 4.17
CA TYR A 45 -8.88 5.91 5.29
C TYR A 45 -7.39 5.98 5.60
N ALA A 46 -6.51 6.11 4.59
CA ALA A 46 -5.07 6.30 4.79
C ALA A 46 -4.73 7.57 5.56
N ALA A 47 -5.58 8.60 5.46
CA ALA A 47 -5.45 9.87 6.19
C ALA A 47 -6.20 9.90 7.55
N THR A 48 -7.00 8.85 7.87
CA THR A 48 -7.83 8.84 9.09
C THR A 48 -7.11 8.10 10.22
N PRO A 49 -6.77 8.77 11.33
CA PRO A 49 -6.12 8.12 12.46
C PRO A 49 -6.94 6.97 13.05
N GLY A 50 -6.25 5.91 13.49
CA GLY A 50 -6.87 4.78 14.17
C GLY A 50 -7.52 3.76 13.22
N TRP A 51 -7.29 3.88 11.92
CA TRP A 51 -7.60 2.86 10.94
C TRP A 51 -6.34 2.13 10.50
N THR A 52 -6.43 0.81 10.45
CA THR A 52 -5.46 -0.01 9.71
C THR A 52 -5.90 -0.05 8.25
N VAL A 53 -5.00 0.23 7.33
CA VAL A 53 -5.31 0.25 5.90
C VAL A 53 -4.48 -0.81 5.20
N HIS A 54 -5.17 -1.83 4.70
CA HIS A 54 -4.57 -2.90 3.93
C HIS A 54 -4.83 -2.70 2.44
N VAL A 55 -3.81 -2.94 1.65
CA VAL A 55 -3.82 -2.91 0.18
C VAL A 55 -3.14 -4.18 -0.31
N PRO A 56 -3.80 -5.34 -0.14
CA PRO A 56 -3.22 -6.62 -0.53
C PRO A 56 -3.04 -6.71 -2.05
N GLY A 57 -1.94 -7.36 -2.45
CA GLY A 57 -1.59 -7.58 -3.84
C GLY A 57 -2.07 -8.91 -4.42
N HIS A 58 -2.65 -9.78 -3.59
CA HIS A 58 -3.13 -11.10 -4.01
C HIS A 58 -4.42 -11.49 -3.25
N PRO A 59 -5.33 -12.29 -3.84
CA PRO A 59 -6.57 -12.71 -3.16
C PRO A 59 -6.34 -13.44 -1.83
N ASP A 60 -5.27 -14.19 -1.68
CA ASP A 60 -4.92 -14.86 -0.43
C ASP A 60 -4.57 -13.86 0.66
N GLU A 61 -3.82 -12.81 0.32
CA GLU A 61 -3.50 -11.71 1.22
C GLU A 61 -4.76 -10.94 1.66
N VAL A 62 -5.78 -10.81 0.79
CA VAL A 62 -7.09 -10.22 1.15
C VAL A 62 -7.74 -11.02 2.28
N ARG A 63 -7.78 -12.35 2.14
CA ARG A 63 -8.35 -13.23 3.18
C ARG A 63 -7.60 -13.11 4.50
N ASP A 64 -6.27 -13.09 4.44
CA ASP A 64 -5.42 -13.00 5.62
C ASP A 64 -5.54 -11.64 6.32
N ALA A 65 -5.60 -10.54 5.55
CA ALA A 65 -5.83 -9.20 6.07
C ALA A 65 -7.18 -9.08 6.79
N VAL A 66 -8.26 -9.58 6.18
CA VAL A 66 -9.61 -9.58 6.78
C VAL A 66 -9.65 -10.44 8.04
N ALA A 67 -9.17 -11.68 7.98
CA ALA A 67 -9.15 -12.59 9.11
C ALA A 67 -8.30 -12.05 10.27
N GLY A 68 -7.14 -11.48 9.96
CA GLY A 68 -6.26 -10.86 10.94
C GLY A 68 -6.90 -9.64 11.63
N ALA A 69 -7.49 -8.73 10.86
CA ALA A 69 -8.17 -7.55 11.39
C ALA A 69 -9.35 -7.93 12.30
N MET A 70 -10.15 -8.91 11.89
CA MET A 70 -11.25 -9.44 12.72
C MET A 70 -10.75 -10.05 14.04
N THR A 71 -9.67 -10.84 13.96
CA THR A 71 -9.10 -11.50 15.15
C THR A 71 -8.53 -10.49 16.15
N ARG A 72 -7.91 -9.42 15.66
CA ARG A 72 -7.34 -8.35 16.50
C ARG A 72 -8.37 -7.31 16.96
N GLY A 73 -9.61 -7.37 16.44
CA GLY A 73 -10.66 -6.38 16.74
C GLY A 73 -10.32 -4.98 16.26
N GLU A 74 -9.58 -4.85 15.17
CA GLU A 74 -9.15 -3.57 14.60
C GLU A 74 -10.26 -2.88 13.80
N ARG A 75 -10.10 -1.58 13.61
CA ARG A 75 -10.80 -0.86 12.54
C ARG A 75 -9.94 -0.96 11.30
N ALA A 76 -10.35 -1.74 10.33
CA ALA A 76 -9.58 -1.97 9.13
C ALA A 76 -10.34 -1.60 7.87
N TYR A 77 -9.65 -0.98 6.93
CA TYR A 77 -10.07 -0.83 5.56
C TYR A 77 -9.18 -1.69 4.67
N VAL A 78 -9.79 -2.60 3.93
CA VAL A 78 -9.09 -3.49 2.99
C VAL A 78 -9.45 -3.07 1.57
N HIS A 79 -8.48 -2.54 0.85
CA HIS A 79 -8.65 -2.16 -0.55
C HIS A 79 -8.35 -3.34 -1.47
N VAL A 80 -9.29 -3.70 -2.33
CA VAL A 80 -9.12 -4.78 -3.30
C VAL A 80 -8.89 -4.18 -4.68
N SER A 81 -7.74 -4.47 -5.27
CA SER A 81 -7.37 -4.06 -6.62
C SER A 81 -7.98 -5.00 -7.67
N ALA A 82 -8.21 -4.49 -8.88
CA ALA A 82 -8.55 -5.30 -10.04
C ALA A 82 -7.35 -6.11 -10.57
N ARG A 83 -6.13 -5.71 -10.22
CA ARG A 83 -4.89 -6.42 -10.55
C ARG A 83 -4.46 -7.30 -9.39
N SER A 84 -3.67 -8.33 -9.70
CA SER A 84 -3.09 -9.23 -8.72
C SER A 84 -1.65 -9.55 -9.10
N ASN A 85 -0.78 -9.64 -8.09
CA ASN A 85 0.54 -10.26 -8.26
C ASN A 85 0.36 -11.75 -8.57
N ALA A 86 1.36 -12.35 -9.20
CA ALA A 86 1.36 -13.76 -9.57
C ALA A 86 1.37 -14.69 -8.35
N GLU A 87 2.00 -14.24 -7.25
CA GLU A 87 2.12 -15.01 -6.03
C GLU A 87 1.77 -14.18 -4.80
N PRO A 88 1.13 -14.78 -3.77
CA PRO A 88 0.91 -14.12 -2.50
C PRO A 88 2.22 -13.90 -1.75
N ARG A 89 2.23 -12.84 -0.93
CA ARG A 89 3.32 -12.54 0.01
C ARG A 89 2.80 -12.60 1.43
N ASP A 90 3.71 -12.75 2.38
CA ASP A 90 3.33 -12.65 3.79
C ASP A 90 2.99 -11.18 4.10
N ALA A 91 1.70 -10.91 4.31
CA ALA A 91 1.18 -9.57 4.52
C ALA A 91 1.05 -9.19 6.01
N THR A 92 1.50 -10.06 6.92
CA THR A 92 1.23 -9.92 8.37
C THR A 92 2.24 -9.07 9.12
N GLY A 93 3.32 -8.67 8.47
CA GLY A 93 4.40 -7.86 9.06
C GLY A 93 4.54 -6.48 8.42
N GLY A 94 5.63 -5.82 8.73
CA GLY A 94 6.05 -4.58 8.09
C GLY A 94 6.53 -4.77 6.65
N PHE A 95 7.51 -4.00 6.23
CA PHE A 95 8.06 -4.11 4.89
C PHE A 95 8.90 -5.38 4.72
N GLN A 96 8.59 -6.13 3.66
CA GLN A 96 9.36 -7.31 3.27
C GLN A 96 10.42 -6.93 2.24
N LEU A 97 11.66 -7.33 2.46
CA LEU A 97 12.71 -7.23 1.45
C LEU A 97 12.51 -8.37 0.42
N ILE A 98 12.06 -8.00 -0.78
CA ILE A 98 11.83 -8.93 -1.89
C ILE A 98 13.12 -9.15 -2.71
N ARG A 99 13.85 -8.07 -2.93
CA ARG A 99 15.14 -8.10 -3.65
C ARG A 99 16.10 -7.16 -2.97
N PRO A 100 17.32 -7.61 -2.62
CA PRO A 100 18.37 -6.73 -2.11
C PRO A 100 18.91 -5.82 -3.22
N GLY A 101 19.50 -4.68 -2.83
CA GLY A 101 20.16 -3.72 -3.70
C GLY A 101 20.78 -2.60 -2.89
N LEU A 102 21.73 -1.87 -3.46
CA LEU A 102 22.51 -0.85 -2.77
C LEU A 102 22.31 0.57 -3.31
N ASP A 103 21.90 0.74 -4.56
CA ASP A 103 21.80 2.09 -5.16
C ASP A 103 20.61 2.93 -4.64
N GLY A 104 19.65 2.31 -3.95
CA GLY A 104 18.48 2.97 -3.38
C GLY A 104 17.37 1.99 -3.05
N VAL A 105 16.19 2.50 -2.66
CA VAL A 105 15.07 1.70 -2.18
C VAL A 105 13.82 1.97 -2.99
N VAL A 106 13.17 0.92 -3.48
CA VAL A 106 11.82 0.97 -4.05
C VAL A 106 10.86 0.35 -3.05
N LEU A 107 9.93 1.14 -2.53
CA LEU A 107 8.82 0.66 -1.72
C LEU A 107 7.59 0.48 -2.61
N THR A 108 7.11 -0.74 -2.72
CA THR A 108 5.91 -1.07 -3.49
C THR A 108 4.79 -1.58 -2.60
N VAL A 109 3.57 -1.17 -2.91
CA VAL A 109 2.36 -1.49 -2.15
C VAL A 109 1.40 -2.30 -3.02
N GLY A 110 0.93 -3.43 -2.50
CA GLY A 110 -0.14 -4.20 -3.12
C GLY A 110 0.20 -4.77 -4.50
N ALA A 111 -0.73 -4.70 -5.43
CA ALA A 111 -0.63 -5.31 -6.75
C ALA A 111 0.41 -4.64 -7.70
N ALA A 112 1.20 -3.69 -7.19
CA ALA A 112 2.27 -3.05 -7.96
C ALA A 112 3.60 -3.82 -7.92
N LEU A 113 3.72 -4.92 -7.16
CA LEU A 113 4.99 -5.62 -6.97
C LEU A 113 5.54 -6.19 -8.27
N ASP A 114 4.75 -6.95 -9.01
CA ASP A 114 5.23 -7.61 -10.24
C ASP A 114 5.66 -6.59 -11.31
N PRO A 115 4.88 -5.54 -11.61
CA PRO A 115 5.33 -4.45 -12.50
C PRO A 115 6.62 -3.78 -12.04
N VAL A 116 6.79 -3.55 -10.72
CA VAL A 116 8.01 -2.95 -10.15
C VAL A 116 9.21 -3.88 -10.34
N LEU A 117 9.07 -5.17 -10.08
CA LEU A 117 10.16 -6.14 -10.26
C LEU A 117 10.63 -6.20 -11.72
N CYS A 118 9.70 -6.17 -12.68
CA CYS A 118 10.02 -6.11 -14.10
C CYS A 118 10.67 -4.77 -14.47
N ALA A 119 10.08 -3.65 -14.07
CA ALA A 119 10.55 -2.31 -14.40
C ALA A 119 11.95 -2.00 -13.87
N THR A 120 12.30 -2.57 -12.71
CA THR A 120 13.58 -2.37 -12.04
C THR A 120 14.57 -3.51 -12.27
N ALA A 121 14.27 -4.42 -13.20
CA ALA A 121 15.19 -5.50 -13.57
C ALA A 121 16.52 -4.92 -14.06
N GLY A 122 17.63 -5.44 -13.51
CA GLY A 122 18.98 -4.99 -13.87
C GLY A 122 19.45 -3.69 -13.18
N LEU A 123 18.64 -3.09 -12.29
CA LEU A 123 19.04 -2.02 -11.40
C LEU A 123 19.39 -2.61 -10.02
N ASP A 124 20.41 -2.07 -9.36
CA ASP A 124 20.84 -2.49 -8.02
C ASP A 124 20.01 -1.79 -6.94
N LEU A 125 18.69 -1.91 -7.02
CA LEU A 125 17.72 -1.31 -6.10
C LEU A 125 17.16 -2.34 -5.14
N ALA A 126 17.15 -2.02 -3.86
CA ALA A 126 16.40 -2.79 -2.86
C ALA A 126 14.90 -2.63 -3.13
N VAL A 127 14.17 -3.74 -3.27
CA VAL A 127 12.72 -3.73 -3.45
C VAL A 127 12.06 -4.21 -2.17
N LEU A 128 11.32 -3.32 -1.54
CA LEU A 128 10.46 -3.59 -0.39
C LEU A 128 9.02 -3.74 -0.84
N TYR A 129 8.31 -4.66 -0.21
CA TYR A 129 6.88 -4.89 -0.42
C TYR A 129 6.10 -4.73 0.87
N THR A 130 4.88 -4.22 0.76
CA THR A 130 3.89 -4.29 1.84
C THR A 130 2.47 -4.40 1.30
N ALA A 131 1.64 -5.15 2.02
CA ALA A 131 0.18 -5.13 1.87
C ALA A 131 -0.50 -4.21 2.90
N THR A 132 0.26 -3.55 3.79
CA THR A 132 -0.28 -2.68 4.84
C THR A 132 0.25 -1.26 4.65
N LEU A 133 -0.63 -0.38 4.20
CA LEU A 133 -0.31 1.04 4.00
C LEU A 133 -0.26 1.81 5.33
N ARG A 134 -1.12 1.44 6.29
CA ARG A 134 -1.19 2.00 7.64
C ARG A 134 -1.45 0.90 8.68
N PRO A 135 -0.73 0.88 9.82
CA PRO A 135 0.36 1.80 10.15
C PRO A 135 1.53 1.66 9.16
N PHE A 136 2.30 2.74 8.99
CA PHE A 136 3.50 2.75 8.16
C PHE A 136 4.65 2.12 8.95
N ASP A 137 5.45 1.27 8.31
CA ASP A 137 6.63 0.65 8.94
C ASP A 137 7.86 1.55 8.79
N ASP A 138 7.99 2.50 9.69
CA ASP A 138 9.11 3.44 9.74
C ASP A 138 10.45 2.74 10.02
N ILE A 139 10.45 1.70 10.84
CA ILE A 139 11.66 0.93 11.17
C ILE A 139 12.16 0.17 9.94
N GLY A 140 11.28 -0.52 9.23
CA GLY A 140 11.62 -1.27 8.03
C GLY A 140 12.18 -0.36 6.94
N LEU A 141 11.52 0.78 6.66
CA LEU A 141 12.02 1.74 5.68
C LEU A 141 13.39 2.29 6.07
N ARG A 142 13.51 2.78 7.32
CA ARG A 142 14.77 3.36 7.79
C ARG A 142 15.92 2.36 7.73
N THR A 143 15.67 1.11 8.09
CA THR A 143 16.68 0.03 8.03
C THR A 143 17.15 -0.19 6.59
N ALA A 144 16.22 -0.26 5.63
CA ALA A 144 16.57 -0.47 4.23
C ALA A 144 17.35 0.72 3.64
N VAL A 145 16.90 1.96 3.93
CA VAL A 145 17.55 3.17 3.43
C VAL A 145 18.96 3.34 4.00
N LEU A 146 19.16 3.01 5.27
CA LEU A 146 20.50 3.10 5.89
C LEU A 146 21.45 1.96 5.44
N ALA A 147 20.93 0.90 4.84
CA ALA A 147 21.72 -0.18 4.24
C ALA A 147 22.11 0.11 2.78
N ALA A 148 21.49 1.09 2.14
CA ALA A 148 21.80 1.52 0.77
C ALA A 148 22.90 2.59 0.75
N ASP A 149 23.63 2.69 -0.37
CA ASP A 149 24.65 3.70 -0.60
C ASP A 149 24.05 5.10 -0.80
N HIS A 150 22.82 5.15 -1.32
CA HIS A 150 22.07 6.38 -1.54
C HIS A 150 20.69 6.30 -0.88
N ALA A 151 20.31 7.37 -0.18
CA ALA A 151 18.99 7.50 0.45
C ALA A 151 17.92 7.97 -0.57
N ASP A 152 17.88 7.30 -1.72
CA ASP A 152 16.90 7.54 -2.77
C ASP A 152 15.74 6.57 -2.61
N VAL A 153 14.53 7.10 -2.45
CA VAL A 153 13.32 6.31 -2.21
C VAL A 153 12.34 6.50 -3.34
N VAL A 154 11.96 5.42 -3.98
CA VAL A 154 10.87 5.37 -4.95
C VAL A 154 9.65 4.74 -4.27
N LEU A 155 8.54 5.47 -4.22
CA LEU A 155 7.25 4.96 -3.75
C LEU A 155 6.42 4.57 -4.94
N VAL A 156 5.92 3.34 -4.97
CA VAL A 156 4.94 2.88 -5.97
C VAL A 156 3.69 2.41 -5.21
N GLU A 157 2.66 3.24 -5.21
CA GLU A 157 1.46 3.07 -4.41
C GLU A 157 0.21 3.08 -5.30
N PRO A 158 -0.85 2.28 -5.01
CA PRO A 158 -2.11 2.31 -5.76
C PRO A 158 -2.97 3.53 -5.44
N CYS A 159 -2.61 4.33 -4.45
CA CYS A 159 -3.27 5.55 -4.03
C CYS A 159 -2.75 6.78 -4.80
N LEU A 160 -3.18 7.99 -4.40
CA LEU A 160 -2.64 9.22 -4.97
C LEU A 160 -1.12 9.27 -4.77
N PRO A 161 -0.36 9.71 -5.78
CA PRO A 161 1.08 9.83 -5.66
C PRO A 161 1.47 10.63 -4.42
N GLY A 162 2.36 10.07 -3.61
CA GLY A 162 2.85 10.72 -2.41
C GLY A 162 1.97 10.60 -1.16
N THR A 163 0.95 9.74 -1.16
CA THR A 163 0.15 9.46 0.05
C THR A 163 1.02 9.04 1.23
N SER A 164 2.12 8.30 1.00
CA SER A 164 3.08 7.94 2.05
C SER A 164 4.34 8.82 2.07
N ALA A 165 4.46 9.84 1.22
CA ALA A 165 5.65 10.70 1.20
C ALA A 165 5.89 11.44 2.53
N GLY A 166 4.82 11.85 3.22
CA GLY A 166 4.92 12.42 4.57
C GLY A 166 5.53 11.44 5.58
N CYS A 167 5.10 10.16 5.55
CA CYS A 167 5.67 9.12 6.42
C CYS A 167 7.15 8.87 6.12
N VAL A 168 7.53 8.88 4.84
CA VAL A 168 8.95 8.78 4.45
C VAL A 168 9.75 9.96 4.99
N ALA A 169 9.27 11.19 4.82
CA ALA A 169 9.95 12.39 5.30
C ALA A 169 10.09 12.39 6.83
N GLU A 170 9.06 11.97 7.57
CA GLU A 170 9.13 11.84 9.03
C GLU A 170 10.12 10.75 9.45
N THR A 171 10.11 9.60 8.79
CA THR A 171 11.04 8.48 9.05
C THR A 171 12.50 8.87 8.82
N LEU A 172 12.75 9.67 7.78
CA LEU A 172 14.09 10.04 7.32
C LEU A 172 14.47 11.49 7.69
N VAL A 173 13.81 12.09 8.68
CA VAL A 173 13.96 13.50 9.06
C VAL A 173 15.41 13.98 9.25
N HIS A 174 16.32 13.09 9.64
CA HIS A 174 17.74 13.39 9.84
C HIS A 174 18.66 12.77 8.77
N VAL A 175 18.09 12.21 7.72
CA VAL A 175 18.81 11.59 6.60
C VAL A 175 18.52 12.41 5.34
N PRO A 176 19.52 13.06 4.73
CA PRO A 176 19.32 13.71 3.43
C PRO A 176 18.86 12.66 2.42
N HIS A 177 17.70 12.87 1.81
CA HIS A 177 17.08 11.88 0.92
C HIS A 177 16.34 12.53 -0.23
N ARG A 178 16.14 11.77 -1.30
CA ARG A 178 15.24 12.14 -2.41
C ARG A 178 14.06 11.17 -2.43
N VAL A 179 12.89 11.64 -2.86
CA VAL A 179 11.69 10.80 -2.99
C VAL A 179 11.09 11.00 -4.37
N LEU A 180 10.85 9.90 -5.07
CA LEU A 180 10.00 9.83 -6.25
C LEU A 180 8.72 9.11 -5.86
N ALA A 181 7.56 9.76 -6.02
CA ALA A 181 6.27 9.14 -5.76
C ALA A 181 5.52 8.85 -7.07
N LEU A 182 5.23 7.58 -7.29
CA LEU A 182 4.44 7.07 -8.40
C LEU A 182 3.13 6.50 -7.84
N GLY A 183 2.00 6.89 -8.39
CA GLY A 183 0.70 6.50 -7.88
C GLY A 183 -0.33 6.28 -8.97
N GLY A 184 -1.54 5.83 -8.58
CA GLY A 184 -2.59 5.50 -9.52
C GLY A 184 -2.28 4.17 -10.23
N ALA A 185 -2.07 3.10 -9.47
CA ALA A 185 -1.52 1.82 -9.95
C ALA A 185 -2.23 1.18 -11.15
N ASP A 186 -3.46 1.58 -11.45
CA ASP A 186 -4.15 1.12 -12.67
C ASP A 186 -3.62 1.82 -13.93
N GLU A 187 -2.91 2.95 -13.78
CA GLU A 187 -2.33 3.75 -14.87
C GLU A 187 -0.83 3.52 -15.04
N LEU A 188 -0.13 3.04 -13.98
CA LEU A 188 1.31 2.78 -14.05
C LEU A 188 1.55 1.41 -14.68
N ASP A 189 1.95 1.42 -15.92
CA ASP A 189 2.52 0.25 -16.59
C ASP A 189 4.02 0.09 -16.26
N GLU A 190 4.55 -1.08 -16.59
CA GLU A 190 5.97 -1.40 -16.42
C GLU A 190 6.89 -0.38 -17.10
N GLY A 191 6.53 0.08 -18.31
CA GLY A 191 7.31 1.04 -19.09
C GLY A 191 7.39 2.41 -18.43
N GLY A 192 6.27 2.90 -17.92
CA GLY A 192 6.20 4.18 -17.19
C GLY A 192 7.01 4.15 -15.90
N ILE A 193 6.88 3.08 -15.12
CA ILE A 193 7.69 2.89 -13.90
C ILE A 193 9.18 2.84 -14.26
N ALA A 194 9.57 2.05 -15.28
CA ALA A 194 10.97 1.90 -15.67
C ALA A 194 11.60 3.22 -16.11
N LEU A 195 10.86 4.02 -16.88
CA LEU A 195 11.32 5.33 -17.33
C LEU A 195 11.53 6.28 -16.15
N ALA A 196 10.53 6.41 -15.29
CA ALA A 196 10.55 7.32 -14.15
C ALA A 196 11.68 6.97 -13.15
N VAL A 197 11.83 5.67 -12.84
CA VAL A 197 12.89 5.20 -11.95
C VAL A 197 14.27 5.47 -12.52
N ARG A 198 14.50 5.14 -13.80
CA ARG A 198 15.81 5.38 -14.43
C ARG A 198 16.15 6.86 -14.54
N GLU A 199 15.17 7.72 -14.74
CA GLU A 199 15.39 9.18 -14.75
C GLU A 199 15.72 9.70 -13.35
N PHE A 200 15.05 9.21 -12.32
CA PHE A 200 15.28 9.59 -10.94
C PHE A 200 16.64 9.15 -10.41
N MET A 201 17.13 7.98 -10.82
CA MET A 201 18.41 7.39 -10.39
C MET A 201 19.65 7.93 -11.13
N ARG A 202 19.49 8.90 -12.03
CA ARG A 202 20.60 9.61 -12.70
C ARG A 202 21.13 10.74 -11.84
#